data_ce8e34898493357587ca22eee6c10c94
#
_entry.id   ce8e34898493357587ca22eee6c10c94
#
_cell.length_a   1.000
_cell.length_b   1.000
_cell.length_c   1.000
_cell.angle_alpha   90.00
_cell.angle_beta   90.00
_cell.angle_gamma   90.00
#
_symmetry.space_group_name_H-M   'P 1'
#
loop_
_entity.id
_entity.type
_entity.pdbx_description
1 polymer ?
#
loop_
_entity_poly.entity_id
_entity_poly.type
_entity_poly.pdbx_seq_one_letter_code
_entity_poly.pdbx_strand_id
1 'polypeptide(L)'
;FIPVRKPGKLPHEIERIEYSLEYGHNILEIHKDALSKDDRVVIVDDLLATGGTVAASVQLCRRIGADVLGGVFMIELDGLNGSENSGIETHALLNYPA
;
A
#
# COMPACT_ATOMS: atom_id res chain seq x y z
N PHE A 1 -10.16 -10.37 1.63
CA PHE A 1 -10.06 -8.98 1.16
C PHE A 1 -10.04 -8.04 2.37
N ILE A 2 -8.99 -7.24 2.48
CA ILE A 2 -8.79 -6.38 3.65
C ILE A 2 -8.57 -4.93 3.17
N PRO A 3 -9.44 -3.99 3.57
CA PRO A 3 -9.29 -2.60 3.16
C PRO A 3 -8.21 -1.88 3.98
N VAL A 4 -7.39 -1.09 3.29
CA VAL A 4 -6.51 -0.09 3.89
C VAL A 4 -7.11 1.27 3.55
N ARG A 5 -7.34 2.11 4.55
CA ARG A 5 -8.14 3.32 4.40
C ARG A 5 -7.45 4.55 4.95
N LYS A 6 -7.92 5.71 4.52
CA LYS A 6 -7.58 6.99 5.14
C LYS A 6 -8.26 7.09 6.51
N PRO A 7 -7.74 7.97 7.41
CA PRO A 7 -8.27 8.09 8.77
C PRO A 7 -9.77 8.33 8.83
N GLY A 8 -10.39 7.77 9.86
CA GLY A 8 -11.81 7.97 10.14
C GLY A 8 -12.76 7.10 9.33
N LYS A 9 -12.24 6.19 8.51
CA LYS A 9 -13.05 5.32 7.67
C LYS A 9 -13.29 3.92 8.24
N LEU A 10 -12.57 3.56 9.30
CA LEU A 10 -12.66 2.24 9.92
C LEU A 10 -13.22 2.35 11.34
N PRO A 11 -14.23 1.51 11.70
CA PRO A 11 -14.95 1.64 12.98
C PRO A 11 -14.31 0.93 14.17
N HIS A 12 -13.32 0.08 13.97
CA HIS A 12 -12.70 -0.72 15.02
C HIS A 12 -11.28 -0.26 15.31
N GLU A 13 -10.61 -0.94 16.25
CA GLU A 13 -9.20 -0.69 16.51
C GLU A 13 -8.38 -0.83 15.25
N ILE A 14 -7.48 0.11 15.05
CA ILE A 14 -6.70 0.23 13.83
C ILE A 14 -5.21 0.30 14.12
N GLU A 15 -4.42 -0.09 13.15
CA GLU A 15 -3.01 0.23 13.03
C GLU A 15 -2.89 1.32 11.98
N ARG A 16 -2.02 2.31 12.22
CA ARG A 16 -1.86 3.41 11.28
C ARG A 16 -0.41 3.69 10.99
N ILE A 17 -0.16 4.26 9.83
CA ILE A 17 1.14 4.77 9.44
C ILE A 17 0.98 6.15 8.78
N GLU A 18 1.84 7.08 9.18
CA GLU A 18 1.97 8.36 8.52
C GLU A 18 3.09 8.28 7.50
N TYR A 19 2.85 8.80 6.30
CA TYR A 19 3.86 8.80 5.25
C TYR A 19 3.91 10.15 4.56
N SER A 20 5.12 10.52 4.10
CA SER A 20 5.36 11.82 3.47
C SER A 20 5.04 11.77 1.99
N LEU A 21 4.41 12.83 1.51
CA LEU A 21 4.21 13.12 0.10
C LEU A 21 5.03 14.34 -0.28
N GLU A 22 5.13 14.62 -1.57
CA GLU A 22 5.85 15.79 -2.07
C GLU A 22 5.30 17.09 -1.47
N TYR A 23 3.99 17.17 -1.26
CA TYR A 23 3.29 18.37 -0.77
C TYR A 23 2.64 18.16 0.60
N GLY A 24 3.24 17.35 1.45
CA GLY A 24 2.69 17.09 2.77
C GLY A 24 2.85 15.64 3.17
N HIS A 25 1.90 15.17 3.97
CA HIS A 25 1.88 13.78 4.42
C HIS A 25 0.45 13.29 4.51
N ASN A 26 0.30 11.97 4.48
CA ASN A 26 -0.97 11.29 4.66
C ASN A 26 -0.84 10.18 5.70
N ILE A 27 -1.99 9.70 6.16
CA ILE A 27 -2.07 8.61 7.12
C ILE A 27 -2.91 7.50 6.49
N LEU A 28 -2.45 6.26 6.62
CA LEU A 28 -3.21 5.08 6.25
C LEU A 28 -3.52 4.26 7.49
N GLU A 29 -4.67 3.61 7.47
CA GLU A 29 -5.16 2.80 8.58
C GLU A 29 -5.62 1.44 8.10
N ILE A 30 -5.40 0.43 8.94
CA ILE A 30 -5.88 -0.93 8.74
C ILE A 30 -6.39 -1.43 10.09
N HIS A 31 -7.41 -2.29 10.09
CA HIS A 31 -7.86 -2.94 11.33
C HIS A 31 -6.72 -3.78 11.92
N LYS A 32 -6.50 -3.67 13.23
CA LYS A 32 -5.43 -4.42 13.90
C LYS A 32 -5.57 -5.92 13.77
N ASP A 33 -6.79 -6.41 13.74
CA ASP A 33 -7.09 -7.85 13.66
C ASP A 33 -7.32 -8.35 12.24
N ALA A 34 -7.16 -7.47 11.24
CA ALA A 34 -7.35 -7.83 9.83
C ALA A 34 -6.32 -8.84 9.35
N LEU A 35 -5.09 -8.73 9.85
CA LEU A 35 -3.99 -9.61 9.50
C LEU A 35 -3.41 -10.22 10.77
N SER A 36 -2.85 -11.42 10.62
CA SER A 36 -2.11 -12.09 11.69
C SER A 36 -0.65 -12.19 11.29
N LYS A 37 0.20 -12.40 12.28
CA LYS A 37 1.61 -12.70 12.06
C LYS A 37 1.73 -13.88 11.09
N ASP A 38 2.64 -13.76 10.14
CA ASP A 38 2.94 -14.76 9.12
C ASP A 38 1.86 -14.94 8.03
N ASP A 39 0.80 -14.12 8.03
CA ASP A 39 -0.09 -14.08 6.87
C ASP A 39 0.69 -13.63 5.64
N ARG A 40 0.35 -14.20 4.49
CA ARG A 40 0.94 -13.81 3.21
C ARG A 40 -0.08 -12.98 2.44
N VAL A 41 0.33 -11.78 2.02
CA VAL A 41 -0.59 -10.81 1.42
C VAL A 41 -0.06 -10.29 0.08
N VAL A 42 -0.99 -9.87 -0.75
CA VAL A 42 -0.72 -9.15 -1.99
C VAL A 42 -1.45 -7.81 -1.90
N ILE A 43 -0.74 -6.74 -2.24
CA ILE A 43 -1.35 -5.41 -2.33
C ILE A 43 -2.06 -5.31 -3.69
N VAL A 44 -3.29 -4.82 -3.68
CA VAL A 44 -4.07 -4.62 -4.91
C VAL A 44 -4.61 -3.20 -4.92
N ASP A 45 -4.39 -2.50 -6.03
CA ASP A 45 -4.90 -1.14 -6.21
C ASP A 45 -5.14 -0.87 -7.69
N ASP A 46 -5.82 0.22 -7.99
CA ASP A 46 -6.10 0.60 -9.37
C ASP A 46 -4.90 1.29 -10.03
N LEU A 47 -4.17 2.12 -9.29
CA LEU A 47 -3.12 2.98 -9.86
C LEU A 47 -1.82 2.88 -9.05
N LEU A 48 -0.72 2.64 -9.74
CA LEU A 48 0.62 2.78 -9.21
C LEU A 48 1.26 4.04 -9.82
N ALA A 49 1.36 5.09 -9.02
CA ALA A 49 1.98 6.35 -9.44
C ALA A 49 3.38 6.47 -8.84
N THR A 50 3.54 7.25 -7.78
CA THR A 50 4.86 7.44 -7.14
C THR A 50 5.26 6.26 -6.24
N GLY A 51 4.30 5.44 -5.83
CA GLY A 51 4.56 4.30 -4.94
C GLY A 51 4.53 4.61 -3.46
N GLY A 52 4.30 5.86 -3.07
CA GLY A 52 4.30 6.27 -1.66
C GLY A 52 3.20 5.59 -0.85
N THR A 53 1.99 5.57 -1.37
CA THR A 53 0.85 4.90 -0.73
C THR A 53 1.07 3.39 -0.62
N VAL A 54 1.60 2.78 -1.67
CA VAL A 54 1.91 1.35 -1.68
C VAL A 54 2.98 1.04 -0.64
N ALA A 55 4.05 1.83 -0.59
CA ALA A 55 5.12 1.65 0.39
C ALA A 55 4.58 1.74 1.82
N ALA A 56 3.69 2.69 2.09
CA ALA A 56 3.06 2.83 3.39
C ALA A 56 2.19 1.63 3.74
N SER A 57 1.43 1.11 2.77
CA SER A 57 0.61 -0.09 2.95
C SER A 57 1.48 -1.32 3.26
N VAL A 58 2.61 -1.46 2.57
CA VAL A 58 3.58 -2.53 2.84
C VAL A 58 4.09 -2.44 4.28
N GLN A 59 4.43 -1.23 4.73
CA GLN A 59 4.92 -1.03 6.09
C GLN A 59 3.86 -1.39 7.14
N LEU A 60 2.59 -1.03 6.90
CA LEU A 60 1.49 -1.43 7.79
C LEU A 60 1.40 -2.94 7.93
N CYS A 61 1.41 -3.66 6.82
CA CYS A 61 1.34 -5.11 6.83
C CYS A 61 2.53 -5.73 7.57
N ARG A 62 3.73 -5.25 7.30
CA ARG A 62 4.95 -5.73 7.95
C ARG A 62 4.98 -5.42 9.44
N ARG A 63 4.43 -4.30 9.85
CA ARG A 63 4.33 -3.94 11.28
C ARG A 63 3.49 -4.95 12.06
N ILE A 64 2.46 -5.49 11.43
CA ILE A 64 1.62 -6.55 12.03
C ILE A 64 2.34 -7.90 12.01
N GLY A 65 3.34 -8.07 11.14
CA GLY A 65 4.09 -9.30 10.99
C GLY A 65 3.69 -10.11 9.76
N ALA A 66 2.88 -9.56 8.88
CA ALA A 66 2.49 -10.20 7.63
C ALA A 66 3.64 -10.13 6.61
N ASP A 67 3.66 -11.12 5.71
CA ASP A 67 4.62 -11.19 4.62
C ASP A 67 3.98 -10.65 3.34
N VAL A 68 4.54 -9.58 2.79
CA VAL A 68 4.02 -8.97 1.56
C VAL A 68 4.74 -9.59 0.37
N LEU A 69 3.98 -10.34 -0.44
CA LEU A 69 4.52 -11.06 -1.59
C LEU A 69 4.74 -10.18 -2.81
N GLY A 70 3.93 -9.14 -2.96
CA GLY A 70 4.00 -8.24 -4.10
C GLY A 70 2.77 -7.38 -4.22
N GLY A 71 2.66 -6.66 -5.34
CA GLY A 71 1.53 -5.82 -5.64
C GLY A 71 1.03 -5.99 -7.06
N VAL A 72 -0.28 -5.88 -7.26
CA VAL A 72 -0.93 -5.94 -8.56
C VAL A 72 -1.76 -4.69 -8.76
N PHE A 73 -1.60 -4.05 -9.91
CA PHE A 73 -2.25 -2.77 -10.22
C PHE A 73 -2.90 -2.85 -11.59
N MET A 74 -3.97 -2.09 -11.78
CA MET A 74 -4.57 -1.97 -13.10
C MET A 74 -3.67 -1.15 -14.03
N ILE A 75 -3.17 -0.03 -13.53
CA ILE A 75 -2.38 0.93 -14.30
C ILE A 75 -1.13 1.34 -13.53
N GLU A 76 -0.01 1.37 -14.21
CA GLU A 76 1.22 1.99 -13.72
C GLU A 76 1.54 3.21 -14.58
N LEU A 77 1.87 4.33 -13.93
CA LEU A 77 2.34 5.53 -14.60
C LEU A 77 3.85 5.47 -14.74
N ASP A 78 4.32 5.41 -15.98
CA ASP A 78 5.76 5.32 -16.27
C ASP A 78 6.48 6.62 -15.90
N GLY A 79 7.72 6.49 -15.48
CA GLY A 79 8.58 7.64 -15.19
C GLY A 79 8.50 8.17 -13.76
N LEU A 80 7.62 7.62 -12.92
CA LEU A 80 7.49 8.03 -11.52
C LEU A 80 8.19 7.09 -10.54
N ASN A 81 8.78 6.02 -11.05
CA ASN A 81 9.52 5.02 -10.25
C ASN A 81 8.68 4.38 -9.15
N GLY A 82 7.39 4.20 -9.39
CA GLY A 82 6.47 3.67 -8.39
C GLY A 82 6.86 2.28 -7.89
N SER A 83 7.26 1.40 -8.80
CA SER A 83 7.68 0.05 -8.45
C SER A 83 8.90 0.06 -7.52
N GLU A 84 9.93 0.82 -7.88
CA GLU A 84 11.13 0.97 -7.04
C GLU A 84 10.80 1.56 -5.68
N ASN A 85 9.99 2.62 -5.66
CA ASN A 85 9.62 3.32 -4.44
C ASN A 85 8.76 2.45 -3.52
N SER A 86 7.97 1.54 -4.08
CA SER A 86 7.13 0.63 -3.30
C SER A 86 7.94 -0.36 -2.47
N GLY A 87 9.13 -0.71 -2.93
CA GLY A 87 10.00 -1.67 -2.27
C GLY A 87 9.57 -3.13 -2.41
N ILE A 88 8.61 -3.42 -3.28
CA ILE A 88 8.10 -4.77 -3.54
C ILE A 88 8.06 -5.04 -5.05
N GLU A 89 7.93 -6.31 -5.42
CA GLU A 89 7.67 -6.68 -6.80
C GLU A 89 6.26 -6.27 -7.18
N THR A 90 6.12 -5.61 -8.34
CA THR A 90 4.84 -5.11 -8.81
C THR A 90 4.54 -5.62 -10.21
N HIS A 91 3.23 -5.80 -10.48
CA HIS A 91 2.71 -6.13 -11.79
C HIS A 91 1.57 -5.18 -12.13
N ALA A 92 1.58 -4.61 -13.32
CA ALA A 92 0.50 -3.77 -13.80
C ALA A 92 -0.06 -4.35 -15.10
N LEU A 93 -1.37 -4.21 -15.28
CA LEU A 93 -2.02 -4.69 -16.49
C LEU A 93 -1.77 -3.75 -17.66
N LEU A 94 -1.69 -2.46 -17.39
CA LEU A 94 -1.47 -1.40 -18.39
C LEU A 94 -0.44 -0.42 -17.87
N ASN A 95 0.33 0.17 -18.80
CA ASN A 95 1.30 1.21 -18.50
C ASN A 95 0.98 2.44 -19.34
N TYR A 96 1.02 3.61 -18.71
CA TYR A 96 0.82 4.90 -19.39
C TYR A 96 1.92 5.86 -18.99
N PRO A 97 2.33 6.76 -19.89
CA PRO A 97 3.27 7.83 -19.53
C PRO A 97 2.62 8.77 -18.51
N ALA A 98 3.44 9.18 -17.55
CA ALA A 98 3.00 10.13 -16.54
C ALA A 98 2.91 11.55 -17.10
#